data_df05b9c30b781095869a5c7573e3da5e
#
_entry.id   df05b9c30b781095869a5c7573e3da5e
#
_cell.length_a   1.000
_cell.length_b   1.000
_cell.length_c   1.000
_cell.angle_alpha   90.00
_cell.angle_beta   90.00
_cell.angle_gamma   90.00
#
_symmetry.space_group_name_H-M   'P 1'
#
loop_
_entity.id
_entity.type
_entity.pdbx_description
1 polymer ?
#
loop_
_entity_poly.entity_id
_entity_poly.type
_entity_poly.pdbx_seq_one_letter_code
_entity_poly.pdbx_strand_id
1 'polypeptide(L)'
;MPSHPPPALATFFTPPPSLRDDFGRHRSPLLCGDGSRVQTAEQWRKRRVEILAGWHGIMGAWPAVIERPKIEIVRSEQRETFTQKRIRLEIGRGQMGDGWLLIPDETGPLPAVFVPYYEPETSVGFREAPLCDFAYQLTKRGFVTLAIGSPGGDARQPILAADANCQPLSYLGYVAANAWQALATLPGVDAKRIGIVGHSYGGKWALFGACLWEKFACGAWSDPGIVFEEARWCINYQEPWYLGFDPAITRPPGLVSAEKPRTGAYKTLIERGHDLVELQALMAPRPFLVSGGSEDPAERWAALNHLVAVNNVLGADHRVAMTNRAGHDPTLESNEAICLFFEWWLKTLR
;
A
#
# COMPACT_ATOMS: atom_id res chain seq x y z
N MET A 1 -7.47 -19.35 11.05
CA MET A 1 -6.38 -18.36 11.16
C MET A 1 -5.56 -18.68 12.40
N PRO A 2 -4.23 -18.54 12.40
CA PRO A 2 -3.45 -18.69 13.61
C PRO A 2 -3.95 -17.69 14.65
N SER A 3 -4.25 -18.13 15.86
CA SER A 3 -4.88 -17.33 16.91
C SER A 3 -3.93 -16.31 17.55
N HIS A 4 -2.62 -16.55 17.46
CA HIS A 4 -1.61 -15.68 18.06
C HIS A 4 -0.42 -15.46 17.11
N PRO A 5 0.12 -14.23 17.07
CA PRO A 5 1.32 -13.96 16.29
C PRO A 5 2.55 -14.70 16.87
N PRO A 6 3.52 -15.05 16.02
CA PRO A 6 4.80 -15.54 16.49
C PRO A 6 5.42 -14.56 17.50
N PRO A 7 6.21 -15.03 18.49
CA PRO A 7 6.82 -14.17 19.50
C PRO A 7 7.58 -12.97 18.91
N ALA A 8 8.26 -13.16 17.78
CA ALA A 8 9.00 -12.11 17.07
C ALA A 8 8.10 -11.00 16.50
N LEU A 9 6.81 -11.24 16.31
CA LEU A 9 5.85 -10.25 15.78
C LEU A 9 4.89 -9.73 16.87
N ALA A 10 4.75 -10.41 17.99
CA ALA A 10 3.70 -10.15 18.98
C ALA A 10 3.70 -8.70 19.49
N THR A 11 4.88 -8.13 19.72
CA THR A 11 5.03 -6.74 20.20
C THR A 11 4.60 -5.69 19.19
N PHE A 12 4.61 -6.01 17.91
CA PHE A 12 4.28 -5.04 16.84
C PHE A 12 2.77 -4.76 16.74
N PHE A 13 1.94 -5.59 17.37
CA PHE A 13 0.47 -5.42 17.39
C PHE A 13 -0.03 -4.65 18.63
N THR A 14 0.88 -4.16 19.45
CA THR A 14 0.51 -3.48 20.69
C THR A 14 1.15 -2.10 20.73
N PRO A 15 0.37 -1.02 20.88
CA PRO A 15 0.94 0.31 21.02
C PRO A 15 1.79 0.40 22.31
N PRO A 16 2.83 1.23 22.31
CA PRO A 16 3.56 1.57 23.54
C PRO A 16 2.58 2.03 24.64
N PRO A 17 2.85 1.76 25.92
CA PRO A 17 1.93 2.12 27.01
C PRO A 17 1.52 3.59 27.03
N SER A 18 2.44 4.50 26.68
CA SER A 18 2.19 5.95 26.62
C SER A 18 1.27 6.37 25.47
N LEU A 19 1.09 5.52 24.45
CA LEU A 19 0.27 5.79 23.26
C LEU A 19 -1.00 4.91 23.21
N ARG A 20 -1.18 4.06 24.23
CA ARG A 20 -2.39 3.24 24.34
C ARG A 20 -3.59 4.16 24.56
N ASP A 21 -4.63 3.96 23.77
CA ASP A 21 -5.88 4.74 23.82
C ASP A 21 -5.73 6.23 23.44
N ASP A 22 -4.56 6.64 22.94
CA ASP A 22 -4.39 7.94 22.30
C ASP A 22 -4.93 7.86 20.85
N PHE A 23 -5.95 8.64 20.54
CA PHE A 23 -6.55 8.74 19.20
C PHE A 23 -6.14 10.03 18.47
N GLY A 24 -5.34 10.88 19.09
CA GLY A 24 -4.90 12.14 18.53
C GLY A 24 -6.08 13.04 18.11
N ARG A 25 -5.87 13.78 17.00
CA ARG A 25 -6.90 14.67 16.43
C ARG A 25 -7.61 14.06 15.23
N HIS A 26 -7.39 12.79 14.94
CA HIS A 26 -7.95 12.13 13.76
C HIS A 26 -9.44 11.85 13.93
N ARG A 27 -10.18 12.02 12.85
CA ARG A 27 -11.57 11.62 12.79
C ARG A 27 -11.69 10.09 12.81
N SER A 28 -12.52 9.58 13.69
CA SER A 28 -12.75 8.13 13.77
C SER A 28 -13.47 7.61 12.52
N PRO A 29 -12.96 6.55 11.86
CA PRO A 29 -13.67 5.87 10.76
C PRO A 29 -15.02 5.28 11.19
N LEU A 30 -15.19 5.03 12.51
CA LEU A 30 -16.45 4.54 13.09
C LEU A 30 -17.51 5.64 13.25
N LEU A 31 -17.20 6.90 12.96
CA LEU A 31 -18.14 8.00 12.99
C LEU A 31 -18.77 8.19 11.60
N CYS A 32 -20.08 8.02 11.49
CA CYS A 32 -20.83 8.24 10.26
C CYS A 32 -21.06 9.74 9.98
N GLY A 33 -21.47 10.07 8.75
CA GLY A 33 -21.74 11.45 8.35
C GLY A 33 -22.90 12.10 9.09
N ASP A 34 -23.86 11.30 9.59
CA ASP A 34 -25.01 11.73 10.39
C ASP A 34 -24.72 11.85 11.90
N GLY A 35 -23.47 11.64 12.31
CA GLY A 35 -23.04 11.67 13.71
C GLY A 35 -23.25 10.36 14.48
N SER A 36 -23.86 9.34 13.89
CA SER A 36 -24.00 8.02 14.50
C SER A 36 -22.66 7.28 14.55
N ARG A 37 -22.55 6.28 15.45
CA ARG A 37 -21.35 5.46 15.60
C ARG A 37 -21.60 4.02 15.16
N VAL A 38 -20.67 3.49 14.40
CA VAL A 38 -20.61 2.06 14.05
C VAL A 38 -20.27 1.24 15.30
N GLN A 39 -21.10 0.25 15.60
CA GLN A 39 -20.97 -0.65 16.76
C GLN A 39 -20.97 -2.13 16.38
N THR A 40 -21.36 -2.46 15.15
CA THR A 40 -21.48 -3.84 14.68
C THR A 40 -20.78 -4.06 13.34
N ALA A 41 -20.42 -5.31 13.06
CA ALA A 41 -19.83 -5.68 11.77
C ALA A 41 -20.74 -5.37 10.56
N GLU A 42 -22.07 -5.41 10.74
CA GLU A 42 -23.01 -5.05 9.68
C GLU A 42 -22.99 -3.55 9.39
N GLN A 43 -23.00 -2.71 10.44
CA GLN A 43 -22.87 -1.26 10.31
C GLN A 43 -21.52 -0.90 9.68
N TRP A 44 -20.44 -1.61 10.07
CA TRP A 44 -19.12 -1.41 9.46
C TRP A 44 -19.12 -1.70 7.95
N ARG A 45 -19.76 -2.78 7.50
CA ARG A 45 -19.86 -3.07 6.07
C ARG A 45 -20.51 -1.92 5.29
N LYS A 46 -21.58 -1.31 5.83
CA LYS A 46 -22.22 -0.14 5.23
C LYS A 46 -21.28 1.07 5.22
N ARG A 47 -20.69 1.37 6.38
CA ARG A 47 -19.75 2.50 6.52
C ARG A 47 -18.52 2.36 5.61
N ARG A 48 -17.98 1.16 5.46
CA ARG A 48 -16.87 0.86 4.55
C ARG A 48 -17.20 1.22 3.09
N VAL A 49 -18.40 0.92 2.63
CA VAL A 49 -18.87 1.29 1.29
C VAL A 49 -18.95 2.80 1.14
N GLU A 50 -19.44 3.51 2.15
CA GLU A 50 -19.50 4.98 2.15
C GLU A 50 -18.11 5.60 2.08
N ILE A 51 -17.17 5.11 2.89
CA ILE A 51 -15.78 5.60 2.87
C ILE A 51 -15.18 5.38 1.48
N LEU A 52 -15.26 4.17 0.93
CA LEU A 52 -14.71 3.84 -0.38
C LEU A 52 -15.31 4.72 -1.49
N ALA A 53 -16.65 4.85 -1.51
CA ALA A 53 -17.34 5.70 -2.47
C ALA A 53 -16.98 7.18 -2.32
N GLY A 54 -16.83 7.67 -1.08
CA GLY A 54 -16.41 9.04 -0.79
C GLY A 54 -15.01 9.34 -1.32
N TRP A 55 -14.05 8.45 -1.09
CA TRP A 55 -12.68 8.59 -1.59
C TRP A 55 -12.62 8.55 -3.12
N HIS A 56 -13.30 7.60 -3.77
CA HIS A 56 -13.40 7.58 -5.23
C HIS A 56 -14.11 8.81 -5.80
N GLY A 57 -15.15 9.30 -5.11
CA GLY A 57 -15.87 10.51 -5.51
C GLY A 57 -15.00 11.77 -5.49
N ILE A 58 -14.02 11.84 -4.58
CA ILE A 58 -13.07 12.96 -4.49
C ILE A 58 -11.87 12.78 -5.41
N MET A 59 -11.31 11.57 -5.49
CA MET A 59 -10.12 11.28 -6.27
C MET A 59 -10.40 10.99 -7.75
N GLY A 60 -11.65 10.80 -8.13
CA GLY A 60 -12.04 10.30 -9.44
C GLY A 60 -12.16 8.78 -9.50
N ALA A 61 -13.05 8.29 -10.36
CA ALA A 61 -13.30 6.86 -10.54
C ALA A 61 -12.17 6.20 -11.35
N TRP A 62 -11.89 4.96 -11.03
CA TRP A 62 -11.00 4.12 -11.83
C TRP A 62 -11.65 3.70 -13.15
N PRO A 63 -10.86 3.47 -14.20
CA PRO A 63 -11.29 2.64 -15.31
C PRO A 63 -11.65 1.22 -14.85
N ALA A 64 -12.32 0.46 -15.69
CA ALA A 64 -12.59 -0.95 -15.37
C ALA A 64 -11.27 -1.71 -15.19
N VAL A 65 -11.15 -2.44 -14.06
CA VAL A 65 -9.98 -3.28 -13.78
C VAL A 65 -9.88 -4.38 -14.84
N ILE A 66 -8.68 -4.62 -15.35
CA ILE A 66 -8.41 -5.61 -16.38
C ILE A 66 -8.43 -7.00 -15.77
N GLU A 67 -9.37 -7.85 -16.18
CA GLU A 67 -9.52 -9.19 -15.58
C GLU A 67 -8.29 -10.09 -15.81
N ARG A 68 -7.66 -9.98 -16.98
CA ARG A 68 -6.47 -10.75 -17.37
C ARG A 68 -5.45 -9.83 -18.03
N PRO A 69 -4.70 -9.06 -17.24
CA PRO A 69 -3.67 -8.18 -17.77
C PRO A 69 -2.62 -8.96 -18.55
N LYS A 70 -2.25 -8.45 -19.71
CA LYS A 70 -1.21 -9.07 -20.54
C LYS A 70 0.14 -8.97 -19.87
N ILE A 71 0.88 -10.09 -19.85
CA ILE A 71 2.28 -10.14 -19.44
C ILE A 71 3.11 -10.55 -20.66
N GLU A 72 4.04 -9.68 -21.06
CA GLU A 72 5.02 -9.98 -22.10
C GLU A 72 6.37 -10.29 -21.43
N ILE A 73 6.88 -11.49 -21.67
CA ILE A 73 8.20 -11.88 -21.17
C ILE A 73 9.26 -11.37 -22.16
N VAL A 74 10.10 -10.45 -21.72
CA VAL A 74 11.20 -9.89 -22.52
C VAL A 74 12.44 -10.76 -22.41
N ARG A 75 12.77 -11.22 -21.20
CA ARG A 75 13.90 -12.08 -20.92
C ARG A 75 13.57 -12.98 -19.73
N SER A 76 14.13 -14.18 -19.72
CA SER A 76 14.03 -15.12 -18.60
C SER A 76 15.40 -15.73 -18.33
N GLU A 77 15.80 -15.78 -17.08
CA GLU A 77 17.09 -16.35 -16.65
C GLU A 77 16.96 -16.96 -15.25
N GLN A 78 17.80 -17.96 -14.99
CA GLN A 78 17.93 -18.51 -13.64
C GLN A 78 18.82 -17.59 -12.80
N ARG A 79 18.40 -17.30 -11.58
CA ARG A 79 19.18 -16.57 -10.57
C ARG A 79 19.05 -17.28 -9.23
N GLU A 80 20.17 -17.77 -8.71
CA GLU A 80 20.18 -18.51 -7.44
C GLU A 80 19.13 -19.65 -7.43
N THR A 81 18.13 -19.57 -6.55
CA THR A 81 17.06 -20.56 -6.34
C THR A 81 15.70 -20.13 -6.92
N PHE A 82 15.71 -19.25 -7.92
CA PHE A 82 14.49 -18.74 -8.55
C PHE A 82 14.72 -18.34 -10.01
N THR A 83 13.67 -18.42 -10.81
CA THR A 83 13.65 -17.85 -12.16
C THR A 83 13.27 -16.38 -12.09
N GLN A 84 14.10 -15.50 -12.67
CA GLN A 84 13.77 -14.09 -12.81
C GLN A 84 13.42 -13.76 -14.26
N LYS A 85 12.34 -13.01 -14.45
CA LYS A 85 11.86 -12.62 -15.78
C LYS A 85 11.71 -11.11 -15.85
N ARG A 86 12.40 -10.47 -16.81
CA ARG A 86 12.06 -9.12 -17.21
C ARG A 86 10.77 -9.18 -18.01
N ILE A 87 9.81 -8.35 -17.66
CA ILE A 87 8.47 -8.36 -18.24
C ILE A 87 8.00 -6.97 -18.61
N ARG A 88 6.97 -6.92 -19.47
CA ARG A 88 6.07 -5.78 -19.58
C ARG A 88 4.68 -6.23 -19.17
N LEU A 89 4.07 -5.51 -18.26
CA LEU A 89 2.73 -5.77 -17.73
C LEU A 89 1.74 -4.73 -18.27
N GLU A 90 0.57 -5.16 -18.69
CA GLU A 90 -0.55 -4.26 -18.97
C GLU A 90 -1.07 -3.68 -17.64
N ILE A 91 -0.63 -2.45 -17.33
CA ILE A 91 -0.96 -1.73 -16.10
C ILE A 91 -2.23 -0.89 -16.21
N GLY A 92 -2.67 -0.59 -17.43
CA GLY A 92 -3.88 0.10 -17.78
C GLY A 92 -4.26 -0.27 -19.21
N ARG A 93 -5.47 0.01 -19.64
CA ARG A 93 -5.94 -0.35 -20.97
C ARG A 93 -5.06 0.27 -22.06
N GLY A 94 -4.36 -0.58 -22.81
CA GLY A 94 -3.40 -0.16 -23.83
C GLY A 94 -2.09 0.45 -23.28
N GLN A 95 -1.86 0.39 -21.99
CA GLN A 95 -0.64 0.90 -21.35
C GLN A 95 0.16 -0.24 -20.73
N MET A 96 1.43 -0.35 -21.14
CA MET A 96 2.37 -1.34 -20.63
C MET A 96 3.36 -0.66 -19.67
N GLY A 97 3.61 -1.30 -18.53
CA GLY A 97 4.64 -0.94 -17.57
C GLY A 97 5.79 -1.94 -17.56
N ASP A 98 7.02 -1.46 -17.43
CA ASP A 98 8.19 -2.33 -17.26
C ASP A 98 8.25 -2.92 -15.86
N GLY A 99 8.72 -4.17 -15.75
CA GLY A 99 8.77 -4.86 -14.47
C GLY A 99 9.61 -6.12 -14.47
N TRP A 100 9.62 -6.75 -13.30
CA TRP A 100 10.26 -8.03 -13.05
C TRP A 100 9.29 -8.98 -12.34
N LEU A 101 9.28 -10.22 -12.79
CA LEU A 101 8.57 -11.33 -12.15
C LEU A 101 9.60 -12.35 -11.68
N LEU A 102 9.65 -12.59 -10.37
CA LEU A 102 10.55 -13.54 -9.76
C LEU A 102 9.72 -14.72 -9.24
N ILE A 103 10.11 -15.94 -9.63
CA ILE A 103 9.37 -17.17 -9.32
C ILE A 103 10.34 -18.15 -8.65
N PRO A 104 10.15 -18.49 -7.36
CA PRO A 104 10.94 -19.50 -6.67
C PRO A 104 10.87 -20.85 -7.36
N ASP A 105 11.93 -21.66 -7.24
CA ASP A 105 12.00 -23.04 -7.78
C ASP A 105 11.16 -24.03 -6.95
N GLU A 106 10.36 -23.55 -6.00
CA GLU A 106 9.44 -24.34 -5.18
C GLU A 106 8.22 -24.81 -5.99
N THR A 107 7.66 -25.92 -5.59
CA THR A 107 6.48 -26.53 -6.24
C THR A 107 5.20 -26.27 -5.42
N GLY A 108 4.06 -26.20 -6.12
CA GLY A 108 2.74 -26.02 -5.52
C GLY A 108 2.20 -24.58 -5.64
N PRO A 109 0.99 -24.32 -5.16
CA PRO A 109 0.44 -22.97 -5.14
C PRO A 109 1.21 -22.10 -4.14
N LEU A 110 1.96 -21.13 -4.64
CA LEU A 110 2.80 -20.23 -3.84
C LEU A 110 2.06 -18.94 -3.47
N PRO A 111 2.35 -18.35 -2.30
CA PRO A 111 1.94 -17.00 -2.01
C PRO A 111 2.69 -16.01 -2.91
N ALA A 112 2.09 -14.84 -3.15
CA ALA A 112 2.71 -13.82 -3.97
C ALA A 112 2.68 -12.45 -3.31
N VAL A 113 3.61 -11.56 -3.73
CA VAL A 113 3.66 -10.17 -3.26
C VAL A 113 3.92 -9.22 -4.43
N PHE A 114 3.09 -8.20 -4.54
CA PHE A 114 3.32 -7.07 -5.44
C PHE A 114 4.23 -6.05 -4.77
N VAL A 115 5.26 -5.58 -5.49
CA VAL A 115 6.31 -4.68 -4.98
C VAL A 115 6.48 -3.47 -5.90
N PRO A 116 5.67 -2.41 -5.76
CA PRO A 116 5.82 -1.18 -6.52
C PRO A 116 6.96 -0.32 -6.01
N TYR A 117 7.67 0.35 -6.93
CA TYR A 117 8.70 1.35 -6.60
C TYR A 117 8.86 2.40 -7.71
N TYR A 118 9.83 3.30 -7.58
CA TYR A 118 10.17 4.29 -8.62
C TYR A 118 10.53 3.59 -9.93
N GLU A 119 11.48 2.65 -9.86
CA GLU A 119 11.87 1.73 -10.93
C GLU A 119 11.96 0.30 -10.38
N PRO A 120 11.61 -0.71 -11.18
CA PRO A 120 11.51 -2.08 -10.67
C PRO A 120 12.86 -2.73 -10.40
N GLU A 121 13.95 -2.19 -10.96
CA GLU A 121 15.33 -2.68 -10.79
C GLU A 121 15.78 -2.61 -9.32
N THR A 122 15.38 -1.58 -8.58
CA THR A 122 15.66 -1.47 -7.14
C THR A 122 15.02 -2.61 -6.37
N SER A 123 13.75 -2.87 -6.63
CA SER A 123 12.99 -3.91 -5.90
C SER A 123 13.58 -5.32 -6.10
N VAL A 124 14.33 -5.56 -7.19
CA VAL A 124 14.99 -6.85 -7.47
C VAL A 124 16.49 -6.84 -7.19
N GLY A 125 17.03 -5.79 -6.59
CA GLY A 125 18.42 -5.70 -6.15
C GLY A 125 19.43 -5.44 -7.27
N PHE A 126 19.04 -4.69 -8.32
CA PHE A 126 19.95 -4.28 -9.41
C PHE A 126 20.40 -2.82 -9.31
N ARG A 127 19.91 -2.08 -8.32
CA ARG A 127 20.31 -0.70 -8.05
C ARG A 127 20.96 -0.59 -6.67
N GLU A 128 21.84 0.40 -6.53
CA GLU A 128 22.45 0.74 -5.25
C GLU A 128 21.47 1.51 -4.36
N ALA A 129 20.45 0.83 -3.91
CA ALA A 129 19.51 1.31 -2.87
C ALA A 129 19.42 0.21 -1.81
N PRO A 130 20.37 0.16 -0.87
CA PRO A 130 20.47 -0.92 0.10
C PRO A 130 19.14 -1.16 0.82
N LEU A 131 18.76 -2.44 0.91
CA LEU A 131 17.57 -2.88 1.64
C LEU A 131 16.21 -2.43 1.06
N CYS A 132 16.16 -1.79 -0.12
CA CYS A 132 14.93 -1.54 -0.87
C CYS A 132 14.54 -2.68 -1.82
N ASP A 133 15.29 -3.75 -1.84
CA ASP A 133 15.16 -4.92 -2.72
C ASP A 133 14.13 -5.94 -2.20
N PHE A 134 12.95 -5.47 -1.78
CA PHE A 134 11.91 -6.31 -1.16
C PHE A 134 11.47 -7.49 -2.03
N ALA A 135 11.40 -7.33 -3.35
CA ALA A 135 11.02 -8.42 -4.24
C ALA A 135 12.05 -9.55 -4.21
N TYR A 136 13.35 -9.19 -4.25
CA TYR A 136 14.42 -10.16 -4.14
C TYR A 136 14.42 -10.89 -2.79
N GLN A 137 14.32 -10.14 -1.67
CA GLN A 137 14.32 -10.71 -0.33
C GLN A 137 13.14 -11.67 -0.10
N LEU A 138 11.93 -11.28 -0.53
CA LEU A 138 10.73 -12.10 -0.40
C LEU A 138 10.78 -13.34 -1.31
N THR A 139 11.36 -13.20 -2.52
CA THR A 139 11.50 -14.36 -3.41
C THR A 139 12.41 -15.43 -2.82
N LYS A 140 13.50 -15.05 -2.18
CA LYS A 140 14.39 -16.00 -1.44
C LYS A 140 13.69 -16.68 -0.26
N ARG A 141 12.55 -16.17 0.14
CA ARG A 141 11.68 -16.77 1.17
C ARG A 141 10.47 -17.51 0.57
N GLY A 142 10.51 -17.85 -0.71
CA GLY A 142 9.47 -18.68 -1.36
C GLY A 142 8.19 -17.93 -1.71
N PHE A 143 8.25 -16.63 -1.97
CA PHE A 143 7.14 -15.84 -2.53
C PHE A 143 7.37 -15.59 -4.02
N VAL A 144 6.33 -15.76 -4.83
CA VAL A 144 6.33 -15.16 -6.17
C VAL A 144 6.25 -13.65 -6.00
N THR A 145 7.15 -12.88 -6.63
CA THR A 145 7.11 -11.43 -6.54
C THR A 145 6.98 -10.77 -7.91
N LEU A 146 6.17 -9.72 -7.96
CA LEU A 146 6.00 -8.88 -9.14
C LEU A 146 6.41 -7.46 -8.78
N ALA A 147 7.48 -6.96 -9.38
CA ALA A 147 7.97 -5.61 -9.21
C ALA A 147 7.63 -4.77 -10.44
N ILE A 148 7.01 -3.59 -10.24
CA ILE A 148 6.65 -2.65 -11.30
C ILE A 148 7.16 -1.26 -10.94
N GLY A 149 7.67 -0.54 -11.93
CA GLY A 149 8.07 0.86 -11.81
C GLY A 149 6.93 1.85 -12.06
N SER A 150 7.23 3.12 -11.84
CA SER A 150 6.28 4.22 -12.08
C SER A 150 5.74 4.19 -13.52
N PRO A 151 4.42 4.39 -13.72
CA PRO A 151 3.85 4.53 -15.04
C PRO A 151 4.52 5.66 -15.84
N GLY A 152 5.11 5.34 -16.99
CA GLY A 152 5.88 6.29 -17.80
C GLY A 152 7.33 6.49 -17.36
N GLY A 153 7.79 5.81 -16.28
CA GLY A 153 9.18 5.83 -15.82
C GLY A 153 9.57 7.02 -14.93
N ASP A 154 8.68 7.99 -14.73
CA ASP A 154 8.90 9.13 -13.84
C ASP A 154 7.79 9.23 -12.78
N ALA A 155 8.18 9.06 -11.51
CA ALA A 155 7.24 9.13 -10.38
C ALA A 155 6.65 10.53 -10.16
N ARG A 156 7.29 11.59 -10.67
CA ARG A 156 6.79 12.97 -10.57
C ARG A 156 5.98 13.40 -11.79
N GLN A 157 5.99 12.60 -12.85
CA GLN A 157 5.23 12.81 -14.06
C GLN A 157 4.57 11.49 -14.51
N PRO A 158 3.76 10.84 -13.65
CA PRO A 158 3.18 9.55 -13.99
C PRO A 158 2.24 9.70 -15.19
N ILE A 159 2.42 8.82 -16.17
CA ILE A 159 1.53 8.76 -17.34
C ILE A 159 0.33 7.88 -16.98
N LEU A 160 -0.86 8.45 -17.01
CA LEU A 160 -2.09 7.73 -16.80
C LEU A 160 -2.63 7.16 -18.12
N ALA A 161 -3.37 6.04 -18.07
CA ALA A 161 -4.08 5.54 -19.24
C ALA A 161 -5.09 6.58 -19.75
N ALA A 162 -5.34 6.58 -21.07
CA ALA A 162 -6.15 7.60 -21.71
C ALA A 162 -7.61 7.67 -21.21
N ASP A 163 -8.12 6.57 -20.68
CA ASP A 163 -9.47 6.48 -20.09
C ASP A 163 -9.48 6.73 -18.56
N ALA A 164 -8.33 7.00 -17.94
CA ALA A 164 -8.25 7.31 -16.52
C ALA A 164 -8.61 8.77 -16.25
N ASN A 165 -9.59 8.97 -15.38
CA ASN A 165 -10.01 10.30 -14.92
C ASN A 165 -9.97 10.36 -13.39
N CYS A 166 -8.80 10.13 -12.84
CA CYS A 166 -8.57 10.11 -11.39
C CYS A 166 -7.21 10.71 -11.03
N GLN A 167 -7.03 11.01 -9.75
CA GLN A 167 -5.75 11.50 -9.23
C GLN A 167 -4.63 10.49 -9.46
N PRO A 168 -3.38 10.93 -9.71
CA PRO A 168 -2.26 10.05 -9.98
C PRO A 168 -2.05 8.97 -8.92
N LEU A 169 -2.13 9.30 -7.64
CA LEU A 169 -1.96 8.30 -6.58
C LEU A 169 -3.13 7.28 -6.54
N SER A 170 -4.35 7.72 -6.86
CA SER A 170 -5.49 6.81 -7.06
C SER A 170 -5.26 5.88 -8.25
N TYR A 171 -4.68 6.40 -9.34
CA TYR A 171 -4.29 5.60 -10.50
C TYR A 171 -3.24 4.54 -10.17
N LEU A 172 -2.27 4.85 -9.30
CA LEU A 172 -1.33 3.85 -8.80
C LEU A 172 -2.06 2.70 -8.06
N GLY A 173 -3.12 3.02 -7.31
CA GLY A 173 -4.01 2.01 -6.73
C GLY A 173 -4.69 1.12 -7.80
N TYR A 174 -5.14 1.71 -8.90
CA TYR A 174 -5.67 0.97 -10.05
C TYR A 174 -4.62 0.06 -10.72
N VAL A 175 -3.39 0.55 -10.89
CA VAL A 175 -2.28 -0.27 -11.37
C VAL A 175 -1.99 -1.44 -10.42
N ALA A 176 -2.06 -1.22 -9.11
CA ALA A 176 -1.92 -2.29 -8.12
C ALA A 176 -3.04 -3.34 -8.23
N ALA A 177 -4.29 -2.92 -8.52
CA ALA A 177 -5.39 -3.86 -8.77
C ALA A 177 -5.14 -4.72 -10.02
N ASN A 178 -4.62 -4.13 -11.10
CA ASN A 178 -4.23 -4.87 -12.31
C ASN A 178 -3.04 -5.80 -12.06
N ALA A 179 -2.04 -5.38 -11.27
CA ALA A 179 -0.93 -6.22 -10.86
C ALA A 179 -1.40 -7.42 -10.00
N TRP A 180 -2.38 -7.20 -9.12
CA TRP A 180 -3.03 -8.28 -8.37
C TRP A 180 -3.71 -9.28 -9.32
N GLN A 181 -4.48 -8.81 -10.31
CA GLN A 181 -5.14 -9.66 -11.31
C GLN A 181 -4.11 -10.45 -12.13
N ALA A 182 -3.00 -9.83 -12.51
CA ALA A 182 -1.92 -10.51 -13.20
C ALA A 182 -1.34 -11.65 -12.36
N LEU A 183 -1.00 -11.39 -11.07
CA LEU A 183 -0.53 -12.42 -10.15
C LEU A 183 -1.56 -13.53 -9.93
N ALA A 184 -2.83 -13.18 -9.73
CA ALA A 184 -3.91 -14.12 -9.47
C ALA A 184 -4.18 -15.09 -10.64
N THR A 185 -3.78 -14.72 -11.86
CA THR A 185 -3.94 -15.54 -13.07
C THR A 185 -2.69 -16.32 -13.44
N LEU A 186 -1.56 -16.13 -12.73
CA LEU A 186 -0.34 -16.90 -12.97
C LEU A 186 -0.49 -18.34 -12.50
N PRO A 187 -0.10 -19.32 -13.33
CA PRO A 187 0.00 -20.70 -12.89
C PRO A 187 0.95 -20.81 -11.68
N GLY A 188 0.53 -21.54 -10.65
CA GLY A 188 1.33 -21.77 -9.45
C GLY A 188 1.22 -20.68 -8.38
N VAL A 189 0.42 -19.61 -8.59
CA VAL A 189 0.11 -18.61 -7.56
C VAL A 189 -1.24 -18.93 -6.90
N ASP A 190 -1.28 -18.84 -5.57
CA ASP A 190 -2.55 -18.88 -4.83
C ASP A 190 -3.14 -17.47 -4.73
N ALA A 191 -4.21 -17.21 -5.46
CA ALA A 191 -4.89 -15.91 -5.51
C ALA A 191 -5.43 -15.44 -4.14
N LYS A 192 -5.60 -16.34 -3.17
CA LYS A 192 -6.01 -15.97 -1.80
C LYS A 192 -4.85 -15.48 -0.94
N ARG A 193 -3.62 -15.63 -1.40
CA ARG A 193 -2.39 -15.34 -0.65
C ARG A 193 -1.51 -14.34 -1.39
N ILE A 194 -2.10 -13.24 -1.86
CA ILE A 194 -1.39 -12.15 -2.54
C ILE A 194 -1.35 -10.94 -1.63
N GLY A 195 -0.13 -10.49 -1.29
CA GLY A 195 0.14 -9.28 -0.52
C GLY A 195 0.73 -8.16 -1.37
N ILE A 196 0.98 -7.02 -0.70
CA ILE A 196 1.62 -5.85 -1.32
C ILE A 196 2.56 -5.18 -0.32
N VAL A 197 3.74 -4.75 -0.79
CA VAL A 197 4.71 -4.01 0.02
C VAL A 197 5.43 -2.96 -0.81
N GLY A 198 5.76 -1.83 -0.19
CA GLY A 198 6.61 -0.82 -0.80
C GLY A 198 7.22 0.10 0.25
N HIS A 199 8.29 0.80 -0.13
CA HIS A 199 8.96 1.79 0.68
C HIS A 199 8.76 3.20 0.12
N SER A 200 8.61 4.20 1.00
CA SER A 200 8.51 5.62 0.61
C SER A 200 7.41 5.85 -0.45
N TYR A 201 7.75 6.22 -1.67
CA TYR A 201 6.84 6.30 -2.81
C TYR A 201 6.11 4.97 -3.05
N GLY A 202 6.84 3.85 -3.08
CA GLY A 202 6.24 2.52 -3.17
C GLY A 202 5.35 2.19 -1.97
N GLY A 203 5.64 2.73 -0.79
CA GLY A 203 4.80 2.64 0.40
C GLY A 203 3.48 3.38 0.26
N LYS A 204 3.49 4.60 -0.32
CA LYS A 204 2.26 5.33 -0.68
C LYS A 204 1.41 4.54 -1.68
N TRP A 205 2.07 3.98 -2.70
CA TRP A 205 1.42 3.12 -3.69
C TRP A 205 0.83 1.86 -3.05
N ALA A 206 1.59 1.17 -2.19
CA ALA A 206 1.13 -0.03 -1.50
C ALA A 206 -0.08 0.25 -0.59
N LEU A 207 -0.05 1.37 0.15
CA LEU A 207 -1.16 1.82 0.99
C LEU A 207 -2.43 2.04 0.15
N PHE A 208 -2.37 2.85 -0.90
CA PHE A 208 -3.52 3.12 -1.76
C PHE A 208 -3.99 1.87 -2.49
N GLY A 209 -3.06 1.06 -3.01
CA GLY A 209 -3.38 -0.20 -3.67
C GLY A 209 -4.12 -1.18 -2.76
N ALA A 210 -3.62 -1.40 -1.55
CA ALA A 210 -4.24 -2.33 -0.61
C ALA A 210 -5.59 -1.83 -0.08
N CYS A 211 -5.69 -0.53 0.21
CA CYS A 211 -6.92 0.04 0.78
C CYS A 211 -8.06 0.11 -0.25
N LEU A 212 -7.76 0.49 -1.49
CA LEU A 212 -8.76 0.65 -2.55
C LEU A 212 -9.08 -0.66 -3.28
N TRP A 213 -8.22 -1.69 -3.20
CA TRP A 213 -8.44 -3.00 -3.80
C TRP A 213 -8.51 -4.10 -2.72
N GLU A 214 -9.72 -4.52 -2.40
CA GLU A 214 -9.98 -5.43 -1.28
C GLU A 214 -9.44 -6.85 -1.44
N LYS A 215 -8.94 -7.23 -2.61
CA LYS A 215 -8.46 -8.60 -2.86
C LYS A 215 -7.03 -8.86 -2.37
N PHE A 216 -6.23 -7.84 -2.04
CA PHE A 216 -4.97 -8.08 -1.35
C PHE A 216 -5.23 -8.68 0.02
N ALA A 217 -4.59 -9.83 0.31
CA ALA A 217 -4.79 -10.54 1.57
C ALA A 217 -4.17 -9.81 2.77
N CYS A 218 -3.05 -9.11 2.56
CA CYS A 218 -2.39 -8.26 3.56
C CYS A 218 -1.52 -7.21 2.86
N GLY A 219 -1.01 -6.24 3.63
CA GLY A 219 -0.10 -5.22 3.11
C GLY A 219 0.93 -4.77 4.13
N ALA A 220 2.07 -4.26 3.63
CA ALA A 220 3.05 -3.58 4.45
C ALA A 220 3.49 -2.30 3.74
N TRP A 221 3.57 -1.20 4.47
CA TRP A 221 4.08 0.05 3.96
C TRP A 221 5.19 0.58 4.83
N SER A 222 6.34 0.74 4.19
CA SER A 222 7.57 1.19 4.82
C SER A 222 7.71 2.70 4.66
N ASP A 223 7.41 3.39 5.73
CA ASP A 223 7.62 4.83 5.97
C ASP A 223 7.06 5.79 4.89
N PRO A 224 5.80 5.64 4.44
CA PRO A 224 5.22 6.51 3.43
C PRO A 224 4.65 7.83 3.98
N GLY A 225 4.50 7.97 5.29
CA GLY A 225 3.64 8.95 5.94
C GLY A 225 2.18 8.48 5.94
N ILE A 226 1.72 7.87 7.04
CA ILE A 226 0.38 7.25 7.13
C ILE A 226 -0.75 8.22 7.51
N VAL A 227 -0.43 9.50 7.65
CA VAL A 227 -1.39 10.59 7.88
C VAL A 227 -1.02 11.81 7.02
N PHE A 228 -1.95 12.71 6.76
CA PHE A 228 -1.63 13.97 6.11
C PHE A 228 -0.92 14.90 7.10
N GLU A 229 0.29 15.32 6.74
CA GLU A 229 1.09 16.26 7.55
C GLU A 229 1.87 17.20 6.63
N GLU A 230 1.53 18.48 6.64
CA GLU A 230 2.08 19.47 5.71
C GLU A 230 3.42 20.06 6.15
N ALA A 231 3.85 19.80 7.40
CA ALA A 231 5.11 20.29 7.92
C ALA A 231 6.32 19.41 7.52
N ARG A 232 6.07 18.18 7.06
CA ARG A 232 7.12 17.22 6.67
C ARG A 232 7.26 17.12 5.16
N TRP A 233 8.46 17.37 4.67
CA TRP A 233 8.78 17.33 3.23
C TRP A 233 8.43 16.01 2.53
N CYS A 234 8.68 14.87 3.15
CA CYS A 234 8.45 13.55 2.55
C CYS A 234 7.00 13.07 2.63
N ILE A 235 6.17 13.73 3.48
CA ILE A 235 4.72 13.49 3.52
C ILE A 235 4.03 14.47 2.55
N ASN A 236 4.25 14.27 1.29
CA ASN A 236 3.98 15.23 0.23
C ASN A 236 2.76 14.89 -0.64
N TYR A 237 1.69 14.41 -0.01
CA TYR A 237 0.46 14.02 -0.72
C TYR A 237 -0.21 15.17 -1.50
N GLN A 238 0.09 16.43 -1.15
CA GLN A 238 -0.38 17.62 -1.84
C GLN A 238 0.25 17.83 -3.23
N GLU A 239 1.27 17.07 -3.58
CA GLU A 239 1.96 17.23 -4.86
C GLU A 239 1.08 16.81 -6.04
N PRO A 240 1.24 17.48 -7.22
CA PRO A 240 0.44 17.17 -8.41
C PRO A 240 0.57 15.73 -8.91
N TRP A 241 1.69 15.06 -8.61
CA TRP A 241 1.89 13.65 -8.96
C TRP A 241 1.29 12.66 -7.96
N TYR A 242 0.55 13.15 -6.96
CA TYR A 242 -0.19 12.33 -5.98
C TYR A 242 -1.68 12.69 -5.95
N LEU A 243 -2.10 13.59 -5.05
CA LEU A 243 -3.50 13.99 -4.85
C LEU A 243 -3.77 15.46 -5.16
N GLY A 244 -2.72 16.22 -5.49
CA GLY A 244 -2.82 17.65 -5.80
C GLY A 244 -3.01 17.95 -7.28
N PHE A 245 -3.21 16.97 -8.15
CA PHE A 245 -3.41 17.22 -9.58
C PHE A 245 -4.69 18.02 -9.83
N ASP A 246 -4.53 19.12 -10.56
CA ASP A 246 -5.63 19.95 -11.04
C ASP A 246 -5.28 20.42 -12.46
N PRO A 247 -6.05 20.05 -13.48
CA PRO A 247 -5.73 20.42 -14.85
C PRO A 247 -5.80 21.94 -15.13
N ALA A 248 -6.48 22.70 -14.27
CA ALA A 248 -6.60 24.15 -14.40
C ALA A 248 -5.49 24.93 -13.67
N ILE A 249 -4.69 24.28 -12.82
CA ILE A 249 -3.74 24.93 -11.94
C ILE A 249 -2.37 24.26 -12.01
N THR A 250 -1.35 25.00 -12.45
CA THR A 250 0.05 24.55 -12.34
C THR A 250 0.57 24.91 -10.94
N ARG A 251 0.57 23.95 -10.03
CA ARG A 251 1.11 24.11 -8.67
C ARG A 251 2.62 23.83 -8.67
N PRO A 252 3.47 24.76 -8.17
CA PRO A 252 4.88 24.48 -7.96
C PRO A 252 5.08 23.43 -6.85
N PRO A 253 6.06 22.49 -6.98
CA PRO A 253 6.38 21.52 -5.94
C PRO A 253 6.79 22.16 -4.61
N GLY A 254 6.48 21.49 -3.50
CA GLY A 254 6.94 21.84 -2.16
C GLY A 254 5.84 21.90 -1.11
N LEU A 255 6.22 22.30 0.09
CA LEU A 255 5.29 22.41 1.22
C LEU A 255 4.17 23.42 0.91
N VAL A 256 3.02 23.22 1.52
CA VAL A 256 1.88 24.13 1.36
C VAL A 256 2.22 25.53 1.87
N SER A 257 1.96 26.53 1.04
CA SER A 257 2.15 27.96 1.36
C SER A 257 1.17 28.80 0.55
N ALA A 258 1.21 30.13 0.70
CA ALA A 258 0.41 31.04 -0.12
C ALA A 258 0.73 30.91 -1.62
N GLU A 259 2.01 30.71 -1.97
CA GLU A 259 2.49 30.53 -3.35
C GLU A 259 2.30 29.07 -3.86
N LYS A 260 2.09 28.15 -2.95
CA LYS A 260 1.93 26.70 -3.23
C LYS A 260 0.68 26.18 -2.54
N PRO A 261 -0.51 26.65 -2.96
CA PRO A 261 -1.76 26.28 -2.28
C PRO A 261 -2.09 24.79 -2.43
N ARG A 262 -3.02 24.32 -1.62
CA ARG A 262 -3.65 23.03 -1.81
C ARG A 262 -4.45 23.04 -3.11
N THR A 263 -4.32 21.99 -3.91
CA THR A 263 -5.04 21.82 -5.19
C THR A 263 -5.61 20.42 -5.32
N GLY A 264 -6.39 20.16 -6.34
CA GLY A 264 -6.92 18.83 -6.67
C GLY A 264 -7.74 18.19 -5.56
N ALA A 265 -7.69 16.87 -5.51
CA ALA A 265 -8.37 16.08 -4.48
C ALA A 265 -7.82 16.34 -3.06
N TYR A 266 -6.52 16.62 -2.94
CA TYR A 266 -5.89 16.92 -1.64
C TYR A 266 -6.58 18.09 -0.93
N LYS A 267 -6.85 19.19 -1.67
CA LYS A 267 -7.58 20.35 -1.14
C LYS A 267 -8.94 19.92 -0.57
N THR A 268 -9.72 19.20 -1.36
CA THR A 268 -11.05 18.75 -0.96
C THR A 268 -11.03 17.81 0.25
N LEU A 269 -10.05 16.89 0.31
CA LEU A 269 -9.88 15.98 1.44
C LEU A 269 -9.62 16.75 2.74
N ILE A 270 -8.67 17.69 2.73
CA ILE A 270 -8.34 18.50 3.91
C ILE A 270 -9.53 19.39 4.34
N GLU A 271 -10.18 20.08 3.40
CA GLU A 271 -11.32 20.95 3.68
C GLU A 271 -12.52 20.21 4.28
N ARG A 272 -12.68 18.92 3.93
CA ARG A 272 -13.74 18.05 4.48
C ARG A 272 -13.31 17.28 5.74
N GLY A 273 -12.08 17.49 6.22
CA GLY A 273 -11.54 16.82 7.40
C GLY A 273 -11.28 15.33 7.21
N HIS A 274 -11.02 14.88 5.98
CA HIS A 274 -10.58 13.52 5.69
C HIS A 274 -9.08 13.38 5.93
N ASP A 275 -8.67 12.18 6.35
CA ASP A 275 -7.27 11.79 6.51
C ASP A 275 -7.08 10.33 6.06
N LEU A 276 -5.83 9.92 5.84
CA LEU A 276 -5.46 8.55 5.47
C LEU A 276 -5.91 7.50 6.50
N VAL A 277 -6.24 7.89 7.72
CA VAL A 277 -6.85 7.01 8.73
C VAL A 277 -8.15 6.39 8.21
N GLU A 278 -9.03 7.18 7.57
CA GLU A 278 -10.26 6.63 6.98
C GLU A 278 -9.96 5.68 5.82
N LEU A 279 -8.98 6.01 4.97
CA LEU A 279 -8.58 5.17 3.85
C LEU A 279 -8.01 3.83 4.35
N GLN A 280 -7.10 3.86 5.33
CA GLN A 280 -6.50 2.66 5.90
C GLN A 280 -7.52 1.77 6.64
N ALA A 281 -8.60 2.33 7.15
CA ALA A 281 -9.68 1.55 7.74
C ALA A 281 -10.34 0.57 6.75
N LEU A 282 -10.25 0.84 5.44
CA LEU A 282 -10.70 -0.09 4.39
C LEU A 282 -9.93 -1.42 4.37
N MET A 283 -8.78 -1.50 5.06
CA MET A 283 -8.06 -2.76 5.27
C MET A 283 -8.83 -3.74 6.16
N ALA A 284 -9.58 -3.25 7.14
CA ALA A 284 -10.25 -4.12 8.11
C ALA A 284 -11.25 -5.11 7.45
N PRO A 285 -11.18 -6.44 7.74
CA PRO A 285 -10.32 -7.08 8.73
C PRO A 285 -8.99 -7.64 8.18
N ARG A 286 -8.52 -7.19 7.02
CA ARG A 286 -7.25 -7.62 6.44
C ARG A 286 -6.08 -7.00 7.21
N PRO A 287 -5.03 -7.80 7.53
CA PRO A 287 -3.91 -7.30 8.30
C PRO A 287 -2.98 -6.40 7.49
N PHE A 288 -2.34 -5.46 8.19
CA PHE A 288 -1.26 -4.66 7.63
C PHE A 288 -0.20 -4.30 8.67
N LEU A 289 1.00 -4.01 8.16
CA LEU A 289 2.15 -3.57 8.94
C LEU A 289 2.61 -2.18 8.46
N VAL A 290 2.75 -1.24 9.37
CA VAL A 290 3.49 0.01 9.16
C VAL A 290 4.93 -0.22 9.64
N SER A 291 5.88 -0.27 8.70
CA SER A 291 7.31 -0.28 9.03
C SER A 291 7.80 1.17 9.09
N GLY A 292 7.51 1.84 10.21
CA GLY A 292 7.73 3.25 10.40
C GLY A 292 9.20 3.65 10.52
N GLY A 293 9.48 4.88 10.18
CA GLY A 293 10.77 5.55 10.27
C GLY A 293 10.58 7.02 10.61
N SER A 294 11.37 7.90 9.99
CA SER A 294 11.28 9.34 10.24
C SER A 294 9.94 9.96 9.84
N GLU A 295 9.24 9.39 8.84
CA GLU A 295 7.93 9.89 8.39
C GLU A 295 6.77 9.32 9.21
N ASP A 296 6.95 8.10 9.71
CA ASP A 296 5.99 7.40 10.54
C ASP A 296 6.61 6.99 11.88
N PRO A 297 6.89 7.96 12.77
CA PRO A 297 7.42 7.68 14.11
C PRO A 297 6.36 7.00 15.00
N ALA A 298 6.75 6.56 16.20
CA ALA A 298 5.89 5.79 17.10
C ALA A 298 4.56 6.48 17.44
N GLU A 299 4.55 7.82 17.45
CA GLU A 299 3.36 8.64 17.68
C GLU A 299 2.24 8.42 16.66
N ARG A 300 2.54 7.80 15.51
CA ARG A 300 1.52 7.37 14.54
C ARG A 300 0.57 6.29 15.10
N TRP A 301 0.90 5.69 16.24
CA TRP A 301 -0.06 4.86 16.95
C TRP A 301 -1.36 5.60 17.28
N ALA A 302 -1.35 6.92 17.46
CA ALA A 302 -2.57 7.70 17.62
C ALA A 302 -3.54 7.55 16.43
N ALA A 303 -3.02 7.46 15.21
CA ALA A 303 -3.80 7.15 14.02
C ALA A 303 -4.20 5.66 13.96
N LEU A 304 -3.27 4.75 14.27
CA LEU A 304 -3.47 3.31 14.18
C LEU A 304 -4.47 2.78 15.23
N ASN A 305 -4.60 3.42 16.39
CA ASN A 305 -5.59 3.06 17.41
C ASN A 305 -7.03 3.15 16.87
N HIS A 306 -7.32 4.07 15.95
CA HIS A 306 -8.61 4.11 15.26
C HIS A 306 -8.86 2.83 14.43
N LEU A 307 -7.81 2.27 13.83
CA LEU A 307 -7.88 1.08 13.00
C LEU A 307 -7.97 -0.19 13.85
N VAL A 308 -7.30 -0.20 15.00
CA VAL A 308 -7.51 -1.22 16.04
C VAL A 308 -8.96 -1.21 16.51
N ALA A 309 -9.54 -0.02 16.79
CA ALA A 309 -10.93 0.09 17.20
C ALA A 309 -11.91 -0.44 16.14
N VAL A 310 -11.64 -0.20 14.83
CA VAL A 310 -12.44 -0.79 13.75
C VAL A 310 -12.36 -2.32 13.76
N ASN A 311 -11.16 -2.88 13.92
CA ASN A 311 -10.97 -4.32 13.97
C ASN A 311 -11.61 -4.95 15.22
N ASN A 312 -11.63 -4.25 16.36
CA ASN A 312 -12.33 -4.70 17.58
C ASN A 312 -13.83 -4.83 17.34
N VAL A 313 -14.48 -3.91 16.61
CA VAL A 313 -15.89 -4.03 16.20
C VAL A 313 -16.14 -5.29 15.35
N LEU A 314 -15.12 -5.74 14.63
CA LEU A 314 -15.19 -6.94 13.79
C LEU A 314 -14.78 -8.23 14.52
N GLY A 315 -14.35 -8.16 15.78
CA GLY A 315 -13.78 -9.29 16.51
C GLY A 315 -12.52 -9.84 15.87
N ALA A 316 -11.71 -8.96 15.26
CA ALA A 316 -10.52 -9.32 14.49
C ALA A 316 -9.24 -8.80 15.15
N ASP A 317 -8.58 -9.64 15.93
CA ASP A 317 -7.36 -9.30 16.63
C ASP A 317 -6.12 -9.34 15.72
N HIS A 318 -5.07 -8.63 16.14
CA HIS A 318 -3.75 -8.66 15.50
C HIS A 318 -3.79 -8.28 14.00
N ARG A 319 -4.58 -7.24 13.63
CA ARG A 319 -4.69 -6.79 12.25
C ARG A 319 -3.84 -5.55 11.93
N VAL A 320 -3.49 -4.79 12.93
CA VAL A 320 -2.74 -3.54 12.82
C VAL A 320 -1.43 -3.70 13.55
N ALA A 321 -0.32 -3.62 12.81
CA ALA A 321 1.02 -3.76 13.35
C ALA A 321 1.87 -2.54 13.00
N MET A 322 2.82 -2.20 13.87
CA MET A 322 3.80 -1.16 13.62
C MET A 322 5.16 -1.52 14.20
N THR A 323 6.20 -1.30 13.40
CA THR A 323 7.60 -1.23 13.85
C THR A 323 8.13 0.18 13.65
N ASN A 324 9.20 0.54 14.33
CA ASN A 324 9.83 1.85 14.18
C ASN A 324 11.34 1.74 14.07
N ARG A 325 11.92 2.62 13.25
CA ARG A 325 13.36 2.88 13.14
C ARG A 325 13.60 4.39 13.11
N ALA A 326 14.83 4.81 13.40
CA ALA A 326 15.15 6.24 13.51
C ALA A 326 15.11 6.99 12.16
N GLY A 327 15.57 6.35 11.09
CA GLY A 327 15.69 6.98 9.76
C GLY A 327 14.60 6.56 8.79
N HIS A 328 14.60 7.21 7.62
CA HIS A 328 13.68 6.89 6.51
C HIS A 328 14.02 5.53 5.87
N ASP A 329 15.31 5.31 5.61
CA ASP A 329 15.76 4.13 4.88
C ASP A 329 15.48 2.83 5.64
N PRO A 330 15.15 1.72 4.96
CA PRO A 330 14.98 0.42 5.59
C PRO A 330 16.25 -0.04 6.32
N THR A 331 16.08 -0.88 7.35
CA THR A 331 17.16 -1.59 8.06
C THR A 331 16.95 -3.10 7.92
N LEU A 332 17.98 -3.88 8.25
CA LEU A 332 17.87 -5.34 8.26
C LEU A 332 16.73 -5.80 9.17
N GLU A 333 16.59 -5.20 10.34
CA GLU A 333 15.56 -5.54 11.32
C GLU A 333 14.16 -5.17 10.81
N SER A 334 14.02 -4.01 10.16
CA SER A 334 12.74 -3.59 9.60
C SER A 334 12.29 -4.49 8.44
N ASN A 335 13.24 -4.95 7.61
CA ASN A 335 12.97 -5.87 6.52
C ASN A 335 12.66 -7.27 7.02
N GLU A 336 13.37 -7.73 8.06
CA GLU A 336 13.06 -9.01 8.72
C GLU A 336 11.62 -9.00 9.26
N ALA A 337 11.20 -7.93 9.93
CA ALA A 337 9.83 -7.78 10.42
C ALA A 337 8.79 -7.86 9.29
N ILE A 338 9.05 -7.19 8.15
CA ILE A 338 8.19 -7.26 6.96
C ILE A 338 8.12 -8.70 6.43
N CYS A 339 9.26 -9.36 6.29
CA CYS A 339 9.31 -10.73 5.80
C CYS A 339 8.55 -11.71 6.71
N LEU A 340 8.78 -11.65 8.02
CA LEU A 340 8.08 -12.46 9.03
C LEU A 340 6.57 -12.19 9.02
N PHE A 341 6.15 -10.93 8.82
CA PHE A 341 4.75 -10.57 8.70
C PHE A 341 4.09 -11.25 7.50
N PHE A 342 4.72 -11.24 6.31
CA PHE A 342 4.20 -11.92 5.13
C PHE A 342 4.23 -13.44 5.29
N GLU A 343 5.27 -14.01 5.88
CA GLU A 343 5.33 -15.44 6.16
C GLU A 343 4.18 -15.87 7.06
N TRP A 344 3.92 -15.12 8.13
CA TRP A 344 2.82 -15.45 9.03
C TRP A 344 1.46 -15.36 8.34
N TRP A 345 1.19 -14.27 7.61
CA TRP A 345 -0.13 -14.07 7.03
C TRP A 345 -0.38 -14.83 5.72
N LEU A 346 0.65 -15.08 4.92
CA LEU A 346 0.48 -15.68 3.60
C LEU A 346 0.92 -17.14 3.52
N LYS A 347 1.79 -17.64 4.43
CA LYS A 347 2.23 -19.03 4.40
C LYS A 347 1.52 -19.93 5.42
N THR A 348 1.08 -19.38 6.56
CA THR A 348 0.39 -20.17 7.58
C THR A 348 -1.12 -20.32 7.36
N LEU A 349 -1.72 -19.52 6.48
CA LEU A 349 -3.09 -19.71 6.02
C LEU A 349 -3.15 -20.88 5.04
N ARG A 350 -3.50 -22.08 5.54
CA ARG A 350 -3.84 -23.26 4.73
C ARG A 350 -5.34 -23.39 4.56
#